data_efe7a2d563620011ca8b2cace1352eba
#
_entry.id   efe7a2d563620011ca8b2cace1352eba
#
_cell.length_a   1.000
_cell.length_b   1.000
_cell.length_c   1.000
_cell.angle_alpha   90.00
_cell.angle_beta   90.00
_cell.angle_gamma   90.00
#
_symmetry.space_group_name_H-M   'P 1'
#
loop_
_entity.id
_entity.type
_entity.pdbx_description
1 polymer ?
#
loop_
_entity_poly.entity_id
_entity_poly.type
_entity_poly.pdbx_seq_one_letter_code
_entity_poly.pdbx_strand_id
1 'polypeptide(L)'
;MTSFYQVYSGSGNGPNLKIQDIWGTLFYYRFNNYKTISKHMLIDVEDMKGKWTDFIINAKFTTNKKKGFIKIWVNENLKVDIKEDQTAAGSTGKGHYIKAGLYQTGITRYLKVIGEDPNWQKGQDPGKFPTQIVYMDNIFKVPSKEKLDALIEKAK
;
A
#
# COMPACT_ATOMS: atom_id res chain seq x y z
N MET A 1 -4.28 -10.23 -6.75
CA MET A 1 -3.97 -9.23 -5.70
C MET A 1 -2.86 -8.32 -6.19
N THR A 2 -3.11 -7.03 -6.27
CA THR A 2 -2.16 -6.04 -6.79
C THR A 2 -1.85 -5.01 -5.71
N SER A 3 -0.57 -4.81 -5.38
CA SER A 3 -0.16 -3.75 -4.46
C SER A 3 0.22 -2.52 -5.25
N PHE A 4 -0.27 -1.36 -4.83
CA PHE A 4 0.00 -0.06 -5.43
C PHE A 4 1.07 0.73 -4.66
N TYR A 5 1.15 0.50 -3.37
CA TYR A 5 2.05 1.23 -2.49
C TYR A 5 2.53 0.34 -1.34
N GLN A 6 3.81 0.44 -1.03
CA GLN A 6 4.42 -0.32 0.05
C GLN A 6 5.45 0.52 0.80
N VAL A 7 5.50 0.38 2.10
CA VAL A 7 6.57 0.93 2.94
C VAL A 7 7.34 -0.22 3.57
N TYR A 8 8.62 -0.28 3.31
CA TYR A 8 9.53 -1.28 3.87
C TYR A 8 10.43 -0.67 4.93
N SER A 9 10.68 -1.43 6.02
CA SER A 9 11.84 -1.20 6.85
C SER A 9 13.05 -1.90 6.23
N GLY A 10 14.23 -1.30 6.35
CA GLY A 10 15.48 -1.91 5.85
C GLY A 10 15.92 -3.18 6.59
N SER A 11 15.09 -3.73 7.48
CA SER A 11 15.40 -4.88 8.33
C SER A 11 15.11 -6.26 7.73
N GLY A 12 14.58 -6.33 6.51
CA GLY A 12 14.24 -7.60 5.85
C GLY A 12 12.95 -8.26 6.34
N ASN A 13 12.23 -7.67 7.27
CA ASN A 13 11.02 -8.24 7.90
C ASN A 13 9.73 -8.00 7.10
N GLY A 14 9.84 -7.79 5.80
CA GLY A 14 8.70 -7.48 4.93
C GLY A 14 8.23 -6.03 5.02
N PRO A 15 7.14 -5.70 4.32
CA PRO A 15 6.58 -4.37 4.37
C PRO A 15 5.91 -4.10 5.72
N ASN A 16 6.05 -2.88 6.23
CA ASN A 16 5.28 -2.42 7.40
C ASN A 16 3.86 -2.04 7.00
N LEU A 17 3.70 -1.54 5.78
CA LEU A 17 2.44 -1.06 5.22
C LEU A 17 2.34 -1.46 3.75
N LYS A 18 1.14 -1.87 3.34
CA LYS A 18 0.75 -2.01 1.93
C LYS A 18 -0.60 -1.36 1.68
N ILE A 19 -0.78 -0.75 0.51
CA ILE A 19 -2.08 -0.50 -0.10
C ILE A 19 -2.23 -1.50 -1.23
N GLN A 20 -3.26 -2.31 -1.17
CA GLN A 20 -3.42 -3.47 -2.03
C GLN A 20 -4.87 -3.65 -2.47
N ASP A 21 -5.07 -3.88 -3.77
CA ASP A 21 -6.34 -4.33 -4.30
C ASP A 21 -6.61 -5.79 -3.95
N ILE A 22 -7.81 -6.05 -3.45
CA ILE A 22 -8.34 -7.39 -3.28
C ILE A 22 -9.77 -7.41 -3.80
N TRP A 23 -9.95 -8.03 -4.96
CA TRP A 23 -11.26 -8.21 -5.59
C TRP A 23 -12.02 -6.90 -5.85
N GLY A 24 -11.31 -5.87 -6.33
CA GLY A 24 -11.91 -4.61 -6.70
C GLY A 24 -12.01 -3.58 -5.57
N THR A 25 -11.45 -3.85 -4.40
CA THR A 25 -11.42 -2.90 -3.29
C THR A 25 -9.98 -2.70 -2.81
N LEU A 26 -9.57 -1.44 -2.65
CA LEU A 26 -8.28 -1.11 -2.05
C LEU A 26 -8.37 -1.18 -0.53
N PHE A 27 -7.44 -1.93 0.03
CA PHE A 27 -7.23 -2.04 1.46
C PHE A 27 -5.85 -1.56 1.87
N TYR A 28 -5.80 -0.90 3.03
CA TYR A 28 -4.60 -0.76 3.81
C TYR A 28 -4.34 -2.02 4.61
N TYR A 29 -3.11 -2.49 4.58
CA TYR A 29 -2.63 -3.58 5.40
C TYR A 29 -1.42 -3.15 6.20
N ARG A 30 -1.44 -3.46 7.49
CA ARG A 30 -0.27 -3.40 8.36
C ARG A 30 0.27 -4.79 8.61
N PHE A 31 1.59 -4.89 8.59
CA PHE A 31 2.29 -6.15 8.80
C PHE A 31 3.29 -6.05 9.95
N ASN A 32 3.45 -7.16 10.65
CA ASN A 32 4.57 -7.41 11.54
C ASN A 32 5.10 -8.81 11.24
N ASN A 33 6.37 -8.92 10.86
CA ASN A 33 7.00 -10.18 10.48
C ASN A 33 6.12 -10.99 9.49
N TYR A 34 5.71 -10.37 8.38
CA TYR A 34 4.84 -10.94 7.34
C TYR A 34 3.42 -11.32 7.79
N LYS A 35 3.07 -11.16 9.06
CA LYS A 35 1.70 -11.37 9.54
C LYS A 35 0.89 -10.09 9.42
N THR A 36 -0.31 -10.20 8.85
CA THR A 36 -1.27 -9.09 8.84
C THR A 36 -1.77 -8.83 10.26
N ILE A 37 -1.59 -7.59 10.73
CA ILE A 37 -2.05 -7.15 12.06
C ILE A 37 -3.38 -6.40 11.96
N SER A 38 -3.51 -5.56 10.93
CA SER A 38 -4.75 -4.83 10.69
C SER A 38 -5.02 -4.69 9.20
N LYS A 39 -6.30 -4.61 8.86
CA LYS A 39 -6.82 -4.41 7.51
C LYS A 39 -7.93 -3.38 7.59
N HIS A 40 -7.87 -2.34 6.75
CA HIS A 40 -8.90 -1.31 6.64
C HIS A 40 -9.22 -1.06 5.18
N MET A 41 -10.50 -0.98 4.86
CA MET A 41 -10.97 -0.59 3.54
C MET A 41 -10.64 0.89 3.29
N LEU A 42 -10.16 1.20 2.10
CA LEU A 42 -9.84 2.56 1.68
C LEU A 42 -10.85 3.09 0.66
N ILE A 43 -10.99 2.42 -0.48
CA ILE A 43 -11.85 2.82 -1.60
C ILE A 43 -12.06 1.62 -2.54
N ASP A 44 -13.20 1.56 -3.21
CA ASP A 44 -13.43 0.61 -4.28
C ASP A 44 -12.72 1.05 -5.57
N VAL A 45 -12.19 0.10 -6.32
CA VAL A 45 -11.44 0.38 -7.56
C VAL A 45 -12.36 1.02 -8.62
N GLU A 46 -13.64 0.67 -8.64
CA GLU A 46 -14.62 1.29 -9.54
C GLU A 46 -14.74 2.80 -9.30
N ASP A 47 -14.64 3.24 -8.03
CA ASP A 47 -14.67 4.67 -7.69
C ASP A 47 -13.41 5.45 -8.12
N MET A 48 -12.35 4.74 -8.49
CA MET A 48 -11.10 5.34 -8.97
C MET A 48 -11.01 5.41 -10.50
N LYS A 49 -11.79 4.60 -11.22
CA LYS A 49 -11.69 4.52 -12.68
C LYS A 49 -12.01 5.85 -13.35
N GLY A 50 -11.14 6.25 -14.28
CA GLY A 50 -11.30 7.45 -15.10
C GLY A 50 -11.16 8.78 -14.36
N LYS A 51 -10.68 8.78 -13.11
CA LYS A 51 -10.45 9.99 -12.31
C LYS A 51 -9.23 9.83 -11.42
N TRP A 52 -8.63 10.95 -11.01
CA TRP A 52 -7.56 10.98 -10.04
C TRP A 52 -8.09 10.69 -8.64
N THR A 53 -7.32 9.96 -7.88
CA THR A 53 -7.61 9.64 -6.48
C THR A 53 -6.40 10.00 -5.63
N ASP A 54 -6.57 10.90 -4.69
CA ASP A 54 -5.50 11.37 -3.82
C ASP A 54 -5.34 10.47 -2.59
N PHE A 55 -4.11 10.11 -2.28
CA PHE A 55 -3.74 9.40 -1.07
C PHE A 55 -2.74 10.21 -0.26
N ILE A 56 -3.10 10.56 0.96
CA ILE A 56 -2.20 11.17 1.92
C ILE A 56 -1.94 10.17 3.04
N ILE A 57 -0.66 9.87 3.28
CA ILE A 57 -0.23 8.97 4.35
C ILE A 57 0.66 9.75 5.30
N ASN A 58 0.18 9.98 6.52
CA ASN A 58 0.96 10.54 7.61
C ASN A 58 1.26 9.42 8.61
N ALA A 59 2.53 9.06 8.75
CA ALA A 59 2.90 7.92 9.57
C ALA A 59 4.24 8.12 10.28
N LYS A 60 4.32 7.63 11.50
CA LYS A 60 5.56 7.45 12.24
C LYS A 60 5.80 5.97 12.46
N PHE A 61 6.75 5.41 11.72
CA PHE A 61 7.14 4.00 11.85
C PHE A 61 8.13 3.84 13.00
N THR A 62 7.76 3.02 13.98
CA THR A 62 8.57 2.76 15.18
C THR A 62 8.21 1.42 15.81
N THR A 63 9.15 0.84 16.53
CA THR A 63 8.95 -0.34 17.39
C THR A 63 8.32 0.02 18.73
N ASN A 64 8.31 1.30 19.10
CA ASN A 64 7.73 1.76 20.35
C ASN A 64 6.21 1.86 20.25
N LYS A 65 5.49 1.03 21.01
CA LYS A 65 4.02 0.94 21.01
C LYS A 65 3.28 2.24 21.35
N LYS A 66 3.93 3.16 22.09
CA LYS A 66 3.31 4.41 22.51
C LYS A 66 3.60 5.59 21.58
N LYS A 67 4.44 5.40 20.56
CA LYS A 67 4.93 6.53 19.72
C LYS A 67 4.58 6.41 18.24
N GLY A 68 4.12 5.25 17.79
CA GLY A 68 3.76 5.04 16.41
C GLY A 68 2.35 5.49 16.10
N PHE A 69 2.13 5.96 14.89
CA PHE A 69 0.81 6.26 14.37
C PHE A 69 0.79 6.08 12.85
N ILE A 70 -0.41 5.85 12.31
CA ILE A 70 -0.66 5.84 10.86
C ILE A 70 -2.03 6.47 10.62
N LYS A 71 -2.06 7.52 9.81
CA LYS A 71 -3.28 8.12 9.29
C LYS A 71 -3.24 8.07 7.78
N ILE A 72 -4.37 7.69 7.18
CA ILE A 72 -4.52 7.65 5.72
C ILE A 72 -5.81 8.37 5.34
N TRP A 73 -5.69 9.33 4.46
CA TRP A 73 -6.80 10.00 3.80
C TRP A 73 -6.88 9.55 2.35
N VAL A 74 -8.09 9.42 1.86
CA VAL A 74 -8.40 9.18 0.44
C VAL A 74 -9.38 10.26 0.02
N ASN A 75 -9.02 11.06 -0.97
CA ASN A 75 -9.82 12.21 -1.41
C ASN A 75 -10.29 13.04 -0.20
N GLU A 76 -9.34 13.49 0.64
CA GLU A 76 -9.56 14.28 1.86
C GLU A 76 -10.31 13.55 3.01
N ASN A 77 -10.90 12.36 2.76
CA ASN A 77 -11.62 11.59 3.76
C ASN A 77 -10.66 10.73 4.60
N LEU A 78 -10.66 10.89 5.91
CA LEU A 78 -9.87 10.05 6.82
C LEU A 78 -10.42 8.62 6.84
N LYS A 79 -9.64 7.67 6.36
CA LYS A 79 -10.00 6.24 6.28
C LYS A 79 -9.31 5.38 7.34
N VAL A 80 -8.13 5.80 7.81
CA VAL A 80 -7.36 5.09 8.83
C VAL A 80 -6.85 6.09 9.85
N ASP A 81 -7.06 5.82 11.14
CA ASP A 81 -6.50 6.57 12.26
C ASP A 81 -6.02 5.62 13.35
N ILE A 82 -4.78 5.17 13.22
CA ILE A 82 -4.12 4.31 14.20
C ILE A 82 -3.22 5.18 15.07
N LYS A 83 -3.42 5.12 16.38
CA LYS A 83 -2.67 5.89 17.38
C LYS A 83 -2.00 4.95 18.37
N GLU A 84 -0.89 5.40 18.94
CA GLU A 84 -0.19 4.74 20.05
C GLU A 84 0.06 3.26 19.81
N ASP A 85 0.68 2.91 18.66
CA ASP A 85 0.93 1.53 18.29
C ASP A 85 2.36 1.30 17.78
N GLN A 86 2.77 0.03 17.78
CA GLN A 86 3.97 -0.41 17.09
C GLN A 86 3.69 -0.47 15.59
N THR A 87 4.25 0.46 14.83
CA THR A 87 4.00 0.61 13.40
C THR A 87 5.11 0.06 12.52
N ALA A 88 6.22 -0.39 13.12
CA ALA A 88 7.33 -1.04 12.42
C ALA A 88 7.67 -2.39 13.04
N ALA A 89 8.00 -3.35 12.19
CA ALA A 89 8.56 -4.63 12.59
C ALA A 89 10.09 -4.53 12.66
N GLY A 90 10.68 -4.89 13.81
CA GLY A 90 12.12 -4.92 13.99
C GLY A 90 12.81 -3.55 14.02
N SER A 91 14.14 -3.55 13.91
CA SER A 91 14.95 -2.33 13.99
C SER A 91 14.66 -1.36 12.87
N THR A 92 14.42 -0.11 13.23
CA THR A 92 14.22 0.99 12.28
C THR A 92 15.54 1.66 11.87
N GLY A 93 16.68 1.14 12.31
CA GLY A 93 17.99 1.75 12.12
C GLY A 93 18.46 1.94 10.67
N LYS A 94 17.86 1.22 9.72
CA LYS A 94 18.16 1.35 8.28
C LYS A 94 17.19 2.27 7.52
N GLY A 95 16.28 2.95 8.23
CA GLY A 95 15.28 3.82 7.64
C GLY A 95 14.13 3.06 6.97
N HIS A 96 13.22 3.83 6.38
CA HIS A 96 12.08 3.32 5.64
C HIS A 96 12.12 3.83 4.21
N TYR A 97 11.82 2.96 3.25
CA TYR A 97 11.72 3.34 1.84
C TYR A 97 10.36 2.97 1.28
N ILE A 98 9.96 3.74 0.28
CA ILE A 98 8.67 3.64 -0.38
C ILE A 98 8.86 2.92 -1.71
N LYS A 99 7.90 2.05 -2.03
CA LYS A 99 7.69 1.50 -3.36
C LYS A 99 6.30 1.91 -3.82
N ALA A 100 6.20 2.57 -4.97
CA ALA A 100 4.95 2.87 -5.64
C ALA A 100 4.96 2.23 -7.03
N GLY A 101 3.82 1.74 -7.51
CA GLY A 101 3.69 1.04 -8.77
C GLY A 101 2.80 -0.19 -8.66
N LEU A 102 2.66 -0.91 -9.75
CA LEU A 102 1.94 -2.18 -9.78
C LEU A 102 2.86 -3.31 -9.36
N TYR A 103 2.55 -3.94 -8.25
CA TYR A 103 3.23 -5.15 -7.79
C TYR A 103 2.20 -6.27 -7.63
N GLN A 104 2.19 -7.19 -8.58
CA GLN A 104 1.27 -8.32 -8.57
C GLN A 104 1.84 -9.45 -7.72
N THR A 105 1.02 -9.95 -6.80
CA THR A 105 1.32 -11.13 -5.99
C THR A 105 0.20 -12.14 -6.12
N GLY A 106 0.56 -13.43 -6.09
CA GLY A 106 -0.41 -14.51 -6.08
C GLY A 106 -1.04 -14.79 -7.44
N ILE A 107 -0.29 -14.63 -8.53
CA ILE A 107 -0.72 -15.00 -9.90
C ILE A 107 -1.23 -16.45 -9.91
N THR A 108 -0.51 -17.38 -9.32
CA THR A 108 -0.93 -18.78 -9.19
C THR A 108 -2.32 -18.93 -8.54
N ARG A 109 -2.55 -18.16 -7.46
CA ARG A 109 -3.84 -18.20 -6.78
C ARG A 109 -4.94 -17.59 -7.64
N TYR A 110 -4.65 -16.51 -8.37
CA TYR A 110 -5.59 -15.90 -9.29
C TYR A 110 -6.04 -16.90 -10.35
N LEU A 111 -5.10 -17.50 -11.07
CA LEU A 111 -5.39 -18.47 -12.14
C LEU A 111 -6.16 -19.70 -11.63
N LYS A 112 -5.83 -20.20 -10.44
CA LYS A 112 -6.58 -21.29 -9.82
C LYS A 112 -8.02 -20.92 -9.48
N VAL A 113 -8.26 -19.69 -9.02
CA VAL A 113 -9.61 -19.23 -8.62
C VAL A 113 -10.51 -19.01 -9.83
N ILE A 114 -9.99 -18.46 -10.92
CA ILE A 114 -10.75 -18.25 -12.15
C ILE A 114 -10.86 -19.50 -13.01
N GLY A 115 -10.15 -20.59 -12.63
CA GLY A 115 -10.22 -21.88 -13.33
C GLY A 115 -9.51 -21.92 -14.69
N GLU A 116 -8.74 -20.89 -15.08
CA GLU A 116 -8.05 -20.85 -16.36
C GLU A 116 -6.82 -21.76 -16.41
N ASP A 117 -6.10 -21.90 -15.31
CA ASP A 117 -4.99 -22.87 -15.18
C ASP A 117 -4.77 -23.32 -13.74
N PRO A 118 -5.44 -24.39 -13.31
CA PRO A 118 -5.28 -24.92 -11.96
C PRO A 118 -3.87 -25.49 -11.69
N ASN A 119 -3.10 -25.74 -12.74
CA ASN A 119 -1.77 -26.36 -12.65
C ASN A 119 -0.62 -25.36 -12.87
N TRP A 120 -0.92 -24.07 -13.08
CA TRP A 120 0.12 -23.07 -13.32
C TRP A 120 1.20 -23.08 -12.23
N GLN A 121 2.45 -23.10 -12.64
CA GLN A 121 3.61 -23.07 -11.76
C GLN A 121 4.42 -21.80 -11.95
N LYS A 122 5.15 -21.42 -10.91
CA LYS A 122 6.02 -20.25 -10.95
C LYS A 122 7.06 -20.39 -12.06
N GLY A 123 7.14 -19.38 -12.92
CA GLY A 123 8.06 -19.33 -14.07
C GLY A 123 7.44 -19.69 -15.41
N GLN A 124 6.21 -20.18 -15.42
CA GLN A 124 5.45 -20.32 -16.65
C GLN A 124 4.83 -18.98 -17.07
N ASP A 125 4.60 -18.80 -18.37
CA ASP A 125 3.82 -17.66 -18.86
C ASP A 125 2.39 -17.74 -18.28
N PRO A 126 1.93 -16.72 -17.56
CA PRO A 126 0.56 -16.69 -17.05
C PRO A 126 -0.50 -16.61 -18.16
N GLY A 127 -0.10 -16.40 -19.41
CA GLY A 127 -0.95 -16.40 -20.61
C GLY A 127 -2.03 -15.32 -20.56
N LYS A 128 -3.15 -15.63 -19.96
CA LYS A 128 -4.36 -14.80 -19.94
C LYS A 128 -4.49 -13.85 -18.75
N PHE A 129 -3.40 -13.38 -18.18
CA PHE A 129 -3.49 -12.43 -17.08
C PHE A 129 -4.04 -11.07 -17.59
N PRO A 130 -5.10 -10.52 -17.00
CA PRO A 130 -5.67 -9.27 -17.49
C PRO A 130 -4.68 -8.11 -17.38
N THR A 131 -4.62 -7.30 -18.43
CA THR A 131 -3.82 -6.09 -18.44
C THR A 131 -4.31 -5.14 -17.35
N GLN A 132 -3.39 -4.68 -16.52
CA GLN A 132 -3.65 -3.67 -15.49
C GLN A 132 -2.81 -2.45 -15.79
N ILE A 133 -3.45 -1.30 -15.85
CA ILE A 133 -2.80 -0.01 -16.09
C ILE A 133 -3.16 0.91 -14.93
N VAL A 134 -2.17 1.53 -14.34
CA VAL A 134 -2.34 2.59 -13.36
C VAL A 134 -1.45 3.77 -13.72
N TYR A 135 -2.01 4.95 -13.68
CA TYR A 135 -1.27 6.18 -13.78
C TYR A 135 -0.99 6.69 -12.36
N MET A 136 0.24 7.09 -12.11
CA MET A 136 0.67 7.66 -10.84
C MET A 136 1.39 8.97 -11.10
N ASP A 137 1.03 9.99 -10.36
CA ASP A 137 1.64 11.30 -10.44
C ASP A 137 1.87 11.89 -9.05
N ASN A 138 2.73 12.89 -8.98
CA ASN A 138 2.95 13.69 -7.78
C ASN A 138 3.25 12.88 -6.51
N ILE A 139 4.20 11.92 -6.59
CA ILE A 139 4.59 11.12 -5.45
C ILE A 139 5.60 11.88 -4.60
N PHE A 140 5.17 12.40 -3.45
CA PHE A 140 6.01 13.17 -2.55
C PHE A 140 6.26 12.44 -1.22
N LYS A 141 7.47 12.63 -0.68
CA LYS A 141 7.79 12.32 0.71
C LYS A 141 8.30 13.58 1.37
N VAL A 142 7.56 14.06 2.33
CA VAL A 142 7.85 15.32 3.03
C VAL A 142 7.92 15.12 4.55
N PRO A 143 8.70 15.95 5.27
CA PRO A 143 8.84 15.81 6.71
C PRO A 143 7.67 16.38 7.51
N SER A 144 6.83 17.24 6.91
CA SER A 144 5.72 17.90 7.62
C SER A 144 4.54 18.18 6.68
N LYS A 145 3.37 18.47 7.30
CA LYS A 145 2.15 18.81 6.57
C LYS A 145 2.30 20.13 5.84
N GLU A 146 2.94 21.13 6.42
CA GLU A 146 3.14 22.47 5.82
C GLU A 146 3.92 22.36 4.51
N LYS A 147 4.95 21.48 4.47
CA LYS A 147 5.69 21.23 3.24
C LYS A 147 4.87 20.46 2.20
N LEU A 148 3.98 19.56 2.62
CA LEU A 148 3.05 18.89 1.72
C LEU A 148 2.09 19.90 1.09
N ASP A 149 1.44 20.73 1.90
CA ASP A 149 0.49 21.73 1.44
C ASP A 149 1.13 22.70 0.43
N ALA A 150 2.37 23.14 0.70
CA ALA A 150 3.12 23.99 -0.23
C ALA A 150 3.47 23.29 -1.56
N LEU A 151 3.65 21.98 -1.58
CA LEU A 151 3.86 21.24 -2.82
C LEU A 151 2.57 21.04 -3.60
N ILE A 152 1.47 20.75 -2.92
CA ILE A 152 0.14 20.61 -3.54
C ILE A 152 -0.26 21.93 -4.23
N GLU A 153 -0.05 23.06 -3.59
CA GLU A 153 -0.34 24.37 -4.19
C GLU A 153 0.49 24.68 -5.45
N LYS A 154 1.74 24.19 -5.50
CA LYS A 154 2.59 24.35 -6.68
C LYS A 154 2.23 23.39 -7.83
N ALA A 155 1.53 22.32 -7.53
CA ALA A 155 1.13 21.29 -8.50
C ALA A 155 -0.25 21.57 -9.14
N LYS A 156 -1.00 22.56 -8.63
CA LYS A 156 -2.26 23.06 -9.20
C LYS A 156 -1.99 24.05 -10.32
#